data_37619fe8d037a68330d4c5ac75166447
#
_entry.id   37619fe8d037a68330d4c5ac75166447
#
_cell.length_a   1.000
_cell.length_b   1.000
_cell.length_c   1.000
_cell.angle_alpha   90.00
_cell.angle_beta   90.00
_cell.angle_gamma   90.00
#
_symmetry.space_group_name_H-M   'P 1'
#
loop_
_entity.id
_entity.type
_entity.pdbx_description
1 polymer ?
#
loop_
_entity_poly.entity_id
_entity_poly.type
_entity_poly.pdbx_seq_one_letter_code
_entity_poly.pdbx_strand_id
1 'polypeptide(L)'
;MSLADFDQLMMRRALDLARLGTGYARPNPLVGCVITHEGRIIGEGWHRQYGGPHAEVNAVAAVTEQHLLPRSRAYVTLEPCSHFGKTPPCADLLIDKGVAEVVVCNLDPNPLVAGRGLQKLRDAGIQVETGVLEAAGRWLNRRFFTVQEKQRPYVVLKWAETADGYLAGPYFQTVPISGELARVAVHQWRTEEQAI
;
A
#
# COMPACT_ATOMS: atom_id res chain seq x y z
N MET A 1 14.69 -4.25 21.61
CA MET A 1 14.33 -3.88 20.21
C MET A 1 14.67 -2.42 20.04
N SER A 2 15.50 -2.07 19.05
CA SER A 2 15.78 -0.67 18.74
C SER A 2 14.55 0.03 18.19
N LEU A 3 14.55 1.38 18.15
CA LEU A 3 13.46 2.14 17.53
C LEU A 3 13.31 1.78 16.04
N ALA A 4 14.43 1.69 15.33
CA ALA A 4 14.44 1.30 13.92
C ALA A 4 13.86 -0.12 13.66
N ASP A 5 14.12 -1.09 14.56
CA ASP A 5 13.51 -2.42 14.44
C ASP A 5 12.00 -2.36 14.66
N PHE A 6 11.55 -1.53 15.61
CA PHE A 6 10.13 -1.34 15.87
C PHE A 6 9.43 -0.68 14.68
N ASP A 7 10.04 0.35 14.09
CA ASP A 7 9.51 1.04 12.92
C ASP A 7 9.36 0.11 11.71
N GLN A 8 10.36 -0.75 11.48
CA GLN A 8 10.27 -1.77 10.44
C GLN A 8 9.16 -2.79 10.73
N LEU A 9 8.98 -3.20 11.98
CA LEU A 9 7.92 -4.14 12.36
C LEU A 9 6.53 -3.54 12.11
N MET A 10 6.31 -2.30 12.52
CA MET A 10 5.04 -1.60 12.32
C MET A 10 4.78 -1.31 10.84
N MET A 11 5.80 -0.93 10.08
CA MET A 11 5.67 -0.73 8.65
C MET A 11 5.37 -2.04 7.90
N ARG A 12 5.98 -3.17 8.29
CA ARG A 12 5.60 -4.50 7.77
C ARG A 12 4.12 -4.79 8.03
N ARG A 13 3.65 -4.52 9.24
CA ARG A 13 2.23 -4.69 9.57
C ARG A 13 1.34 -3.81 8.70
N ALA A 14 1.71 -2.55 8.47
CA ALA A 14 0.98 -1.65 7.57
C ALA A 14 0.96 -2.18 6.12
N LEU A 15 2.07 -2.73 5.63
CA LEU A 15 2.14 -3.37 4.31
C LEU A 15 1.26 -4.63 4.21
N ASP A 16 1.17 -5.43 5.27
CA ASP A 16 0.30 -6.60 5.31
C ASP A 16 -1.18 -6.20 5.29
N LEU A 17 -1.55 -5.15 6.03
CA LEU A 17 -2.90 -4.57 5.95
C LEU A 17 -3.20 -4.04 4.55
N ALA A 18 -2.26 -3.34 3.91
CA ALA A 18 -2.44 -2.83 2.55
C ALA A 18 -2.79 -3.94 1.54
N ARG A 19 -2.18 -5.13 1.67
CA ARG A 19 -2.47 -6.30 0.82
C ARG A 19 -3.94 -6.73 0.87
N LEU A 20 -4.64 -6.50 1.97
CA LEU A 20 -6.06 -6.84 2.10
C LEU A 20 -6.96 -6.06 1.13
N GLY A 21 -6.47 -4.95 0.58
CA GLY A 21 -7.15 -4.19 -0.47
C GLY A 21 -6.99 -4.76 -1.89
N THR A 22 -6.19 -5.83 -2.07
CA THR A 22 -5.94 -6.42 -3.38
C THR A 22 -7.23 -6.82 -4.08
N GLY A 23 -7.38 -6.42 -5.34
CA GLY A 23 -8.57 -6.68 -6.15
C GLY A 23 -9.69 -5.64 -5.96
N TYR A 24 -9.79 -4.95 -4.83
CA TYR A 24 -10.89 -4.05 -4.50
C TYR A 24 -10.52 -2.55 -4.54
N ALA A 25 -9.27 -2.21 -4.18
CA ALA A 25 -8.84 -0.82 -4.11
C ALA A 25 -8.60 -0.16 -5.48
N ARG A 26 -8.46 -0.94 -6.56
CA ARG A 26 -8.11 -0.45 -7.91
C ARG A 26 -9.10 0.57 -8.45
N PRO A 27 -8.62 1.57 -9.18
CA PRO A 27 -7.25 1.83 -9.64
C PRO A 27 -6.34 2.49 -8.59
N ASN A 28 -6.83 2.73 -7.37
CA ASN A 28 -6.05 3.32 -6.29
C ASN A 28 -4.91 2.39 -5.82
N PRO A 29 -3.83 2.95 -5.28
CA PRO A 29 -2.77 2.15 -4.65
C PRO A 29 -3.28 1.40 -3.42
N LEU A 30 -2.59 0.32 -3.09
CA LEU A 30 -2.78 -0.42 -1.84
C LEU A 30 -2.12 0.36 -0.71
N VAL A 31 -2.92 0.83 0.24
CA VAL A 31 -2.43 1.61 1.39
C VAL A 31 -2.89 0.98 2.68
N GLY A 32 -1.97 0.89 3.64
CA GLY A 32 -2.21 0.47 5.00
C GLY A 32 -1.68 1.50 5.99
N CYS A 33 -2.32 1.57 7.14
CA CYS A 33 -1.96 2.47 8.22
C CYS A 33 -2.03 1.74 9.57
N VAL A 34 -0.99 1.91 10.39
CA VAL A 34 -0.92 1.44 11.77
C VAL A 34 -0.65 2.63 12.67
N ILE A 35 -1.41 2.77 13.74
CA ILE A 35 -1.20 3.82 14.74
C ILE A 35 -0.76 3.16 16.05
N THR A 36 0.32 3.68 16.62
CA THR A 36 0.91 3.16 17.86
C THR A 36 0.98 4.23 18.94
N HIS A 37 0.88 3.81 20.19
CA HIS A 37 1.14 4.63 21.36
C HIS A 37 1.91 3.79 22.39
N GLU A 38 3.06 4.31 22.87
CA GLU A 38 3.93 3.62 23.85
C GLU A 38 4.23 2.15 23.49
N GLY A 39 4.60 1.91 22.21
CA GLY A 39 4.96 0.58 21.72
C GLY A 39 3.78 -0.39 21.49
N ARG A 40 2.53 0.06 21.66
CA ARG A 40 1.32 -0.74 21.41
C ARG A 40 0.58 -0.22 20.18
N ILE A 41 0.02 -1.11 19.39
CA ILE A 41 -0.90 -0.76 18.31
C ILE A 41 -2.23 -0.35 18.95
N ILE A 42 -2.71 0.85 18.61
CA ILE A 42 -4.00 1.38 19.09
C ILE A 42 -5.03 1.53 17.97
N GLY A 43 -4.60 1.51 16.70
CA GLY A 43 -5.49 1.58 15.55
C GLY A 43 -4.84 1.01 14.30
N GLU A 44 -5.65 0.36 13.46
CA GLU A 44 -5.21 -0.23 12.20
C GLU A 44 -6.25 0.01 11.11
N GLY A 45 -5.78 0.25 9.88
CA GLY A 45 -6.66 0.45 8.75
C GLY A 45 -5.96 0.23 7.42
N TRP A 46 -6.77 -0.01 6.39
CA TRP A 46 -6.29 -0.08 5.00
C TRP A 46 -7.35 0.49 4.06
N HIS A 47 -6.93 0.85 2.87
CA HIS A 47 -7.86 1.25 1.81
C HIS A 47 -8.59 0.02 1.29
N ARG A 48 -9.83 -0.17 1.72
CA ARG A 48 -10.59 -1.41 1.52
C ARG A 48 -11.09 -1.56 0.10
N GLN A 49 -11.56 -0.46 -0.49
CA GLN A 49 -12.16 -0.48 -1.84
C GLN A 49 -12.09 0.90 -2.49
N TYR A 50 -12.10 0.92 -3.81
CA TYR A 50 -12.15 2.16 -4.59
C TYR A 50 -13.31 3.07 -4.18
N GLY A 51 -13.02 4.35 -3.98
CA GLY A 51 -14.01 5.36 -3.55
C GLY A 51 -14.39 5.31 -2.08
N GLY A 52 -13.90 4.33 -1.32
CA GLY A 52 -14.08 4.22 0.12
C GLY A 52 -13.05 5.05 0.91
N PRO A 53 -13.14 5.04 2.26
CA PRO A 53 -12.20 5.72 3.13
C PRO A 53 -10.75 5.26 2.92
N HIS A 54 -9.80 6.18 3.05
CA HIS A 54 -8.39 5.87 3.01
C HIS A 54 -7.92 5.12 4.26
N ALA A 55 -6.72 4.55 4.19
CA ALA A 55 -6.15 3.74 5.27
C ALA A 55 -6.07 4.51 6.60
N GLU A 56 -5.63 5.77 6.54
CA GLU A 56 -5.49 6.66 7.70
C GLU A 56 -6.84 6.91 8.37
N VAL A 57 -7.90 7.15 7.57
CA VAL A 57 -9.26 7.35 8.07
C VAL A 57 -9.74 6.10 8.81
N ASN A 58 -9.53 4.93 8.21
CA ASN A 58 -9.91 3.66 8.83
C ASN A 58 -9.09 3.37 10.09
N ALA A 59 -7.79 3.69 10.10
CA ALA A 59 -6.93 3.49 11.26
C ALA A 59 -7.31 4.42 12.42
N VAL A 60 -7.54 5.71 12.16
CA VAL A 60 -8.00 6.68 13.16
C VAL A 60 -9.38 6.28 13.73
N ALA A 61 -10.29 5.82 12.87
CA ALA A 61 -11.61 5.36 13.30
C ALA A 61 -11.56 4.09 14.17
N ALA A 62 -10.52 3.27 14.01
CA ALA A 62 -10.32 2.06 14.81
C ALA A 62 -9.74 2.35 16.21
N VAL A 63 -9.19 3.54 16.44
CA VAL A 63 -8.67 3.92 17.77
C VAL A 63 -9.85 4.14 18.73
N THR A 64 -9.97 3.31 19.74
CA THR A 64 -11.02 3.45 20.77
C THR A 64 -10.73 4.58 21.75
N GLU A 65 -9.46 4.76 22.12
CA GLU A 65 -8.98 5.77 23.05
C GLU A 65 -8.44 7.00 22.29
N GLN A 66 -9.34 7.80 21.71
CA GLN A 66 -8.99 8.94 20.83
C GLN A 66 -8.04 9.96 21.50
N HIS A 67 -8.05 10.07 22.83
CA HIS A 67 -7.18 10.97 23.59
C HIS A 67 -5.68 10.60 23.54
N LEU A 68 -5.36 9.38 23.03
CA LEU A 68 -3.97 8.93 22.84
C LEU A 68 -3.36 9.42 21.52
N LEU A 69 -4.18 9.84 20.54
CA LEU A 69 -3.72 10.28 19.23
C LEU A 69 -2.66 11.40 19.28
N PRO A 70 -2.76 12.44 20.15
CA PRO A 70 -1.76 13.49 20.24
C PRO A 70 -0.36 13.03 20.69
N ARG A 71 -0.22 11.81 21.17
CA ARG A 71 1.06 11.20 21.57
C ARG A 71 1.34 9.92 20.80
N SER A 72 0.67 9.73 19.67
CA SER A 72 0.79 8.54 18.85
C SER A 72 1.74 8.75 17.68
N ARG A 73 2.19 7.61 17.11
CA ARG A 73 2.97 7.52 15.89
C ARG A 73 2.17 6.75 14.83
N ALA A 74 2.00 7.33 13.64
CA ALA A 74 1.29 6.70 12.53
C ALA A 74 2.29 6.19 11.48
N TYR A 75 2.15 4.94 11.08
CA TYR A 75 2.93 4.29 10.01
C TYR A 75 2.03 4.13 8.80
N VAL A 76 2.38 4.77 7.70
CA VAL A 76 1.57 4.78 6.47
C VAL A 76 2.41 4.29 5.29
N THR A 77 1.88 3.37 4.50
CA THR A 77 2.66 2.75 3.40
C THR A 77 2.84 3.65 2.18
N LEU A 78 2.08 4.75 2.09
CA LEU A 78 2.20 5.76 1.05
C LEU A 78 1.96 7.14 1.64
N GLU A 79 2.57 8.17 1.07
CA GLU A 79 2.40 9.57 1.48
C GLU A 79 0.92 9.94 1.68
N PRO A 80 0.53 10.49 2.84
CA PRO A 80 -0.82 10.98 3.09
C PRO A 80 -1.22 12.07 2.09
N CYS A 81 -2.38 11.91 1.45
CA CYS A 81 -2.84 12.87 0.45
C CYS A 81 -3.04 14.28 1.04
N SER A 82 -2.74 15.31 0.23
CA SER A 82 -2.81 16.73 0.60
C SER A 82 -3.89 17.52 -0.15
N HIS A 83 -4.54 16.91 -1.15
CA HIS A 83 -5.56 17.56 -1.97
C HIS A 83 -6.96 17.09 -1.59
N PHE A 84 -7.94 17.96 -1.74
CA PHE A 84 -9.35 17.62 -1.62
C PHE A 84 -9.78 16.76 -2.82
N GLY A 85 -10.18 15.53 -2.54
CA GLY A 85 -10.81 14.63 -3.48
C GLY A 85 -12.29 14.46 -3.13
N LYS A 86 -12.76 13.22 -3.08
CA LYS A 86 -14.11 12.88 -2.56
C LYS A 86 -14.20 13.02 -1.03
N THR A 87 -13.08 13.03 -0.34
CA THR A 87 -12.95 13.17 1.11
C THR A 87 -11.89 14.23 1.43
N PRO A 88 -11.92 14.82 2.65
CA PRO A 88 -10.84 15.68 3.12
C PRO A 88 -9.47 14.98 3.07
N PRO A 89 -8.36 15.73 2.87
CA PRO A 89 -7.03 15.17 2.82
C PRO A 89 -6.63 14.41 4.10
N CYS A 90 -5.95 13.28 3.95
CA CYS A 90 -5.47 12.50 5.10
C CYS A 90 -4.42 13.25 5.93
N ALA A 91 -3.60 14.11 5.28
CA ALA A 91 -2.68 14.98 6.01
C ALA A 91 -3.42 15.89 6.99
N ASP A 92 -4.56 16.47 6.59
CA ASP A 92 -5.40 17.31 7.45
C ASP A 92 -5.98 16.52 8.61
N LEU A 93 -6.47 15.30 8.35
CA LEU A 93 -6.98 14.43 9.39
C LEU A 93 -5.91 14.15 10.46
N LEU A 94 -4.68 13.81 10.06
CA LEU A 94 -3.59 13.53 11.00
C LEU A 94 -3.21 14.78 11.82
N ILE A 95 -3.24 15.96 11.19
CA ILE A 95 -3.03 17.25 11.86
C ILE A 95 -4.14 17.53 12.86
N ASP A 96 -5.40 17.43 12.46
CA ASP A 96 -6.57 17.68 13.30
C ASP A 96 -6.63 16.75 14.52
N LYS A 97 -6.13 15.52 14.36
CA LYS A 97 -6.01 14.56 15.45
C LYS A 97 -4.76 14.76 16.31
N GLY A 98 -3.87 15.65 15.89
CA GLY A 98 -2.65 15.99 16.63
C GLY A 98 -1.65 14.85 16.71
N VAL A 99 -1.62 13.92 15.73
CA VAL A 99 -0.64 12.81 15.71
C VAL A 99 0.77 13.37 15.85
N ALA A 100 1.56 12.82 16.77
CA ALA A 100 2.88 13.39 17.09
C ALA A 100 3.91 13.12 16.00
N GLU A 101 3.83 11.97 15.35
CA GLU A 101 4.82 11.53 14.38
C GLU A 101 4.20 10.67 13.28
N VAL A 102 4.68 10.84 12.05
CA VAL A 102 4.25 10.09 10.88
C VAL A 102 5.46 9.46 10.19
N VAL A 103 5.45 8.13 10.09
CA VAL A 103 6.47 7.34 9.39
C VAL A 103 5.87 6.86 8.07
N VAL A 104 6.52 7.21 6.96
CA VAL A 104 6.03 6.94 5.61
C VAL A 104 6.96 5.98 4.88
N CYS A 105 6.40 4.93 4.29
CA CYS A 105 7.16 3.98 3.49
C CYS A 105 7.63 4.59 2.17
N ASN A 106 6.69 5.07 1.34
CA ASN A 106 6.97 5.63 0.02
C ASN A 106 6.35 7.02 -0.15
N LEU A 107 7.05 7.88 -0.87
CA LEU A 107 6.47 9.11 -1.42
C LEU A 107 5.46 8.77 -2.53
N ASP A 108 4.44 9.61 -2.67
CA ASP A 108 3.53 9.49 -3.82
C ASP A 108 4.25 10.04 -5.07
N PRO A 109 4.38 9.24 -6.14
CA PRO A 109 5.04 9.67 -7.37
C PRO A 109 4.21 10.66 -8.20
N ASN A 110 2.93 10.88 -7.85
CA ASN A 110 2.08 11.83 -8.56
C ASN A 110 2.57 13.27 -8.31
N PRO A 111 2.96 14.03 -9.35
CA PRO A 111 3.48 15.39 -9.20
C PRO A 111 2.52 16.36 -8.48
N LEU A 112 1.22 16.05 -8.45
CA LEU A 112 0.20 16.84 -7.73
C LEU A 112 0.21 16.58 -6.22
N VAL A 113 0.84 15.48 -5.77
CA VAL A 113 0.92 15.07 -4.36
C VAL A 113 2.33 15.16 -3.84
N ALA A 114 3.30 14.69 -4.61
CA ALA A 114 4.71 14.47 -4.27
C ALA A 114 5.29 15.46 -3.26
N GLY A 115 5.48 15.04 -2.03
CA GLY A 115 6.05 15.79 -0.93
C GLY A 115 5.14 16.84 -0.29
N ARG A 116 3.98 17.16 -0.87
CA ARG A 116 3.07 18.20 -0.34
C ARG A 116 2.38 17.77 0.93
N GLY A 117 1.99 16.48 1.02
CA GLY A 117 1.41 15.92 2.24
C GLY A 117 2.40 15.96 3.39
N LEU A 118 3.65 15.55 3.14
CA LEU A 118 4.71 15.57 4.14
C LEU A 118 5.08 16.99 4.55
N GLN A 119 5.16 17.93 3.60
CA GLN A 119 5.44 19.33 3.91
C GLN A 119 4.36 19.90 4.83
N LYS A 120 3.09 19.65 4.53
CA LYS A 120 1.96 20.09 5.33
C LYS A 120 1.99 19.56 6.77
N LEU A 121 2.36 18.27 6.94
CA LEU A 121 2.56 17.67 8.26
C LEU A 121 3.69 18.35 9.04
N ARG A 122 4.85 18.60 8.37
CA ARG A 122 6.00 19.29 8.99
C ARG A 122 5.66 20.73 9.39
N ASP A 123 4.96 21.46 8.54
CA ASP A 123 4.54 22.84 8.80
C ASP A 123 3.58 22.94 10.01
N ALA A 124 2.84 21.86 10.27
CA ALA A 124 2.01 21.71 11.46
C ALA A 124 2.76 21.22 12.71
N GLY A 125 4.08 21.03 12.63
CA GLY A 125 4.92 20.58 13.74
C GLY A 125 4.97 19.07 13.96
N ILE A 126 4.39 18.26 13.06
CA ILE A 126 4.44 16.80 13.13
C ILE A 126 5.82 16.31 12.66
N GLN A 127 6.44 15.43 13.41
CA GLN A 127 7.69 14.78 12.98
C GLN A 127 7.40 13.80 11.83
N VAL A 128 8.21 13.86 10.77
CA VAL A 128 8.01 13.03 9.58
C VAL A 128 9.28 12.30 9.21
N GLU A 129 9.24 10.98 9.28
CA GLU A 129 10.26 10.06 8.78
C GLU A 129 9.79 9.40 7.48
N THR A 130 10.72 9.10 6.56
CA THR A 130 10.40 8.51 5.25
C THR A 130 11.38 7.41 4.87
N GLY A 131 10.95 6.48 4.00
CA GLY A 131 11.81 5.46 3.41
C GLY A 131 11.88 4.15 4.19
N VAL A 132 11.11 3.99 5.27
CA VAL A 132 11.08 2.74 6.03
C VAL A 132 10.44 1.64 5.19
N LEU A 133 11.23 0.62 4.83
CA LEU A 133 10.87 -0.49 3.93
C LEU A 133 10.43 -0.03 2.51
N GLU A 134 11.02 1.04 2.00
CA GLU A 134 10.68 1.64 0.70
C GLU A 134 10.60 0.61 -0.43
N ALA A 135 11.60 -0.27 -0.56
CA ALA A 135 11.63 -1.29 -1.62
C ALA A 135 10.42 -2.25 -1.55
N ALA A 136 9.99 -2.62 -0.34
CA ALA A 136 8.83 -3.49 -0.14
C ALA A 136 7.51 -2.79 -0.51
N GLY A 137 7.36 -1.52 -0.15
CA GLY A 137 6.20 -0.71 -0.51
C GLY A 137 6.11 -0.46 -2.02
N ARG A 138 7.25 -0.16 -2.66
CA ARG A 138 7.33 -0.04 -4.13
C ARG A 138 6.97 -1.36 -4.83
N TRP A 139 7.43 -2.49 -4.33
CA TRP A 139 7.08 -3.79 -4.87
C TRP A 139 5.59 -4.10 -4.74
N LEU A 140 5.00 -3.81 -3.58
CA LEU A 140 3.57 -3.98 -3.36
C LEU A 140 2.75 -3.17 -4.37
N ASN A 141 3.10 -1.91 -4.57
CA ASN A 141 2.42 -0.98 -5.47
C ASN A 141 3.11 -0.82 -6.85
N ARG A 142 3.86 -1.84 -7.32
CA ARG A 142 4.64 -1.77 -8.57
C ARG A 142 3.81 -1.36 -9.79
N ARG A 143 2.54 -1.75 -9.83
CA ARG A 143 1.60 -1.37 -10.91
C ARG A 143 1.32 0.12 -10.90
N PHE A 144 0.98 0.64 -9.72
CA PHE A 144 0.74 2.07 -9.50
C PHE A 144 1.98 2.91 -9.82
N PHE A 145 3.14 2.56 -9.27
CA PHE A 145 4.39 3.27 -9.55
C PHE A 145 4.77 3.23 -11.03
N THR A 146 4.57 2.09 -11.71
CA THR A 146 4.86 1.99 -13.15
C THR A 146 3.98 2.93 -13.97
N VAL A 147 2.69 3.02 -13.66
CA VAL A 147 1.78 3.93 -14.37
C VAL A 147 2.17 5.38 -14.12
N GLN A 148 2.41 5.76 -12.87
CA GLN A 148 2.69 7.15 -12.50
C GLN A 148 4.05 7.64 -13.02
N GLU A 149 5.09 6.81 -12.90
CA GLU A 149 6.46 7.20 -13.24
C GLU A 149 6.81 6.98 -14.73
N LYS A 150 6.21 5.94 -15.36
CA LYS A 150 6.58 5.52 -16.71
C LYS A 150 5.49 5.72 -17.75
N GLN A 151 4.30 6.19 -17.32
CA GLN A 151 3.14 6.46 -18.19
C GLN A 151 2.77 5.26 -19.09
N ARG A 152 2.92 4.05 -18.55
CA ARG A 152 2.59 2.80 -19.24
C ARG A 152 2.06 1.75 -18.25
N PRO A 153 1.30 0.76 -18.71
CA PRO A 153 0.86 -0.34 -17.83
C PRO A 153 2.05 -1.16 -17.33
N TYR A 154 1.87 -1.80 -16.18
CA TYR A 154 2.74 -2.87 -15.70
C TYR A 154 2.30 -4.16 -16.39
N VAL A 155 3.16 -4.71 -17.23
CA VAL A 155 2.87 -5.91 -18.03
C VAL A 155 3.47 -7.13 -17.37
N VAL A 156 2.65 -8.17 -17.18
CA VAL A 156 3.08 -9.50 -16.71
C VAL A 156 2.89 -10.48 -17.85
N LEU A 157 3.98 -11.09 -18.31
CA LEU A 157 3.93 -12.18 -19.28
C LEU A 157 3.97 -13.51 -18.53
N LYS A 158 2.99 -14.36 -18.79
CA LYS A 158 2.93 -15.72 -18.23
C LYS A 158 2.74 -16.75 -19.35
N TRP A 159 3.61 -17.71 -19.40
CA TRP A 159 3.47 -18.86 -20.27
C TRP A 159 3.78 -20.16 -19.51
N ALA A 160 3.46 -21.29 -20.09
CA ALA A 160 3.90 -22.60 -19.65
C ALA A 160 4.59 -23.29 -20.82
N GLU A 161 5.69 -23.97 -20.55
CA GLU A 161 6.46 -24.71 -21.54
C GLU A 161 6.77 -26.11 -21.04
N THR A 162 6.96 -27.05 -21.96
CA THR A 162 7.44 -28.40 -21.66
C THR A 162 8.91 -28.36 -21.25
N ALA A 163 9.44 -29.45 -20.70
CA ALA A 163 10.85 -29.54 -20.29
C ALA A 163 11.84 -29.32 -21.46
N ASP A 164 11.41 -29.54 -22.68
CA ASP A 164 12.15 -29.32 -23.93
C ASP A 164 11.81 -27.97 -24.61
N GLY A 165 11.06 -27.06 -23.91
CA GLY A 165 10.86 -25.69 -24.33
C GLY A 165 9.71 -25.42 -25.30
N TYR A 166 8.77 -26.35 -25.47
CA TYR A 166 7.62 -26.17 -26.35
C TYR A 166 6.37 -25.71 -25.61
N LEU A 167 5.56 -24.90 -26.29
CA LEU A 167 4.27 -24.39 -25.76
C LEU A 167 3.09 -25.28 -26.12
N ALA A 168 3.23 -26.16 -27.09
CA ALA A 168 2.23 -27.09 -27.58
C ALA A 168 2.88 -28.33 -28.18
N GLY A 169 2.11 -29.39 -28.37
CA GLY A 169 2.50 -30.59 -29.11
C GLY A 169 2.54 -30.35 -30.62
N PRO A 170 2.90 -31.39 -31.39
CA PRO A 170 2.88 -31.34 -32.86
C PRO A 170 1.52 -30.86 -33.39
N TYR A 171 1.55 -30.09 -34.46
CA TYR A 171 0.32 -29.50 -35.05
C TYR A 171 -0.53 -28.66 -34.07
N PHE A 172 0.11 -27.97 -33.11
CA PHE A 172 -0.54 -27.16 -32.08
C PHE A 172 -1.49 -27.92 -31.16
N GLN A 173 -1.29 -29.22 -31.01
CA GLN A 173 -2.08 -30.00 -30.06
C GLN A 173 -1.87 -29.52 -28.63
N THR A 174 -2.97 -29.39 -27.88
CA THR A 174 -2.92 -29.02 -26.48
C THR A 174 -2.27 -30.14 -25.66
N VAL A 175 -1.21 -29.79 -24.92
CA VAL A 175 -0.50 -30.68 -24.04
C VAL A 175 -0.70 -30.20 -22.60
N PRO A 176 -1.04 -31.07 -21.63
CA PRO A 176 -1.13 -30.67 -20.23
C PRO A 176 0.27 -30.44 -19.64
N ILE A 177 0.72 -29.19 -19.65
CA ILE A 177 2.05 -28.79 -19.16
C ILE A 177 2.00 -28.47 -17.65
N SER A 178 0.89 -27.90 -17.17
CA SER A 178 0.76 -27.43 -15.78
C SER A 178 -0.20 -28.29 -14.99
N GLY A 179 0.20 -28.70 -13.77
CA GLY A 179 -0.66 -29.40 -12.83
C GLY A 179 -1.75 -28.51 -12.22
N GLU A 180 -2.61 -29.10 -11.42
CA GLU A 180 -3.77 -28.42 -10.81
C GLU A 180 -3.37 -27.25 -9.92
N LEU A 181 -2.37 -27.41 -9.05
CA LEU A 181 -1.87 -26.35 -8.16
C LEU A 181 -1.34 -25.14 -8.94
N ALA A 182 -0.63 -25.38 -10.04
CA ALA A 182 -0.15 -24.30 -10.89
C ALA A 182 -1.30 -23.56 -11.58
N ARG A 183 -2.36 -24.26 -11.97
CA ARG A 183 -3.58 -23.63 -12.52
C ARG A 183 -4.27 -22.73 -11.50
N VAL A 184 -4.44 -23.22 -10.26
CA VAL A 184 -5.00 -22.42 -9.15
C VAL A 184 -4.18 -21.16 -8.93
N ALA A 185 -2.86 -21.28 -8.82
CA ALA A 185 -1.97 -20.13 -8.65
C ALA A 185 -2.10 -19.10 -9.79
N VAL A 186 -2.18 -19.56 -11.05
CA VAL A 186 -2.37 -18.66 -12.21
C VAL A 186 -3.71 -17.95 -12.16
N HIS A 187 -4.79 -18.61 -11.76
CA HIS A 187 -6.09 -17.96 -11.59
C HIS A 187 -6.03 -16.91 -10.47
N GLN A 188 -5.38 -17.22 -9.36
CA GLN A 188 -5.16 -16.26 -8.27
C GLN A 188 -4.38 -15.02 -8.78
N TRP A 189 -3.27 -15.19 -9.51
CA TRP A 189 -2.53 -14.06 -10.08
C TRP A 189 -3.37 -13.20 -11.02
N ARG A 190 -4.23 -13.83 -11.84
CA ARG A 190 -5.15 -13.09 -12.73
C ARG A 190 -6.12 -12.21 -11.97
N THR A 191 -6.55 -12.59 -10.77
CA THR A 191 -7.41 -11.71 -9.94
C THR A 191 -6.69 -10.44 -9.48
N GLU A 192 -5.36 -10.41 -9.53
CA GLU A 192 -4.55 -9.24 -9.21
C GLU A 192 -4.39 -8.30 -10.42
N GLU A 193 -4.81 -8.67 -11.62
CA GLU A 193 -4.64 -7.84 -12.82
C GLU A 193 -5.94 -7.15 -13.22
N GLN A 194 -5.82 -5.98 -13.89
CA GLN A 194 -6.98 -5.20 -14.36
C GLN A 194 -7.49 -5.68 -15.72
N ALA A 195 -6.62 -6.29 -16.51
CA ALA A 195 -6.93 -6.88 -17.81
C ALA A 195 -6.08 -8.14 -18.03
N ILE A 196 -6.63 -9.09 -18.80
CA ILE A 196 -5.99 -10.37 -19.13
C ILE A 196 -6.04 -10.54 -20.64
#